data_8731451356879d3b55a6a8239a2a1370
#
_entry.id   8731451356879d3b55a6a8239a2a1370
#
_cell.length_a   1.000
_cell.length_b   1.000
_cell.length_c   1.000
_cell.angle_alpha   90.00
_cell.angle_beta   90.00
_cell.angle_gamma   90.00
#
_symmetry.space_group_name_H-M   'P 1'
#
loop_
_entity.id
_entity.type
_entity.pdbx_description
1 polymer ?
#
loop_
_entity_poly.entity_id
_entity_poly.type
_entity_poly.pdbx_seq_one_letter_code
_entity_poly.pdbx_strand_id
1 'polypeptide(L)'
;MSSSTRSPYTGDTVRMEGLEFYGHHGVLAAETDLGQRFVIDATMWSCLRKAGASDDLGDTVDYTRSYESIRDIVEGPPRKLIESVAEEIAASMLADYPRVTEVRVSVHKPNVALRGTLRTVGVTIERAR
;
A
#
# COMPACT_ATOMS: atom_id res chain seq x y z
N MET A 1 23.01 -15.51 5.66
CA MET A 1 22.89 -14.13 5.59
C MET A 1 21.70 -13.76 4.82
N SER A 2 21.10 -12.81 5.27
CA SER A 2 19.92 -12.42 4.62
C SER A 2 20.24 -11.81 3.29
N SER A 3 19.73 -12.39 2.33
CA SER A 3 19.72 -11.76 1.06
C SER A 3 18.74 -10.61 1.11
N SER A 4 19.14 -9.55 1.70
CA SER A 4 18.30 -8.38 1.62
C SER A 4 18.10 -8.03 0.16
N THR A 5 16.86 -7.90 -0.25
CA THR A 5 16.51 -7.40 -1.58
C THR A 5 16.68 -5.91 -1.68
N ARG A 6 16.88 -5.23 -0.55
CA ARG A 6 17.06 -3.79 -0.53
C ARG A 6 18.44 -3.41 -1.02
N SER A 7 18.51 -2.28 -1.71
CA SER A 7 19.76 -1.67 -2.08
C SER A 7 20.56 -1.36 -0.82
N PRO A 8 21.91 -1.54 -0.82
CA PRO A 8 22.73 -1.19 0.32
C PRO A 8 22.68 0.31 0.68
N TYR A 9 22.14 1.12 -0.20
CA TYR A 9 21.98 2.56 0.07
C TYR A 9 20.68 2.90 0.74
N THR A 10 19.74 1.95 0.87
CA THR A 10 18.38 2.28 1.22
C THR A 10 17.89 1.54 2.44
N GLY A 11 18.21 2.09 3.61
CA GLY A 11 17.31 1.94 4.74
C GLY A 11 16.22 3.00 4.71
N ASP A 12 16.32 3.97 3.79
CA ASP A 12 15.43 5.13 3.76
C ASP A 12 14.06 4.76 3.21
N THR A 13 13.03 5.30 3.84
CA THR A 13 11.66 5.00 3.44
C THR A 13 10.80 6.24 3.42
N VAL A 14 9.82 6.24 2.51
CA VAL A 14 8.65 7.12 2.58
C VAL A 14 7.48 6.24 2.97
N ARG A 15 6.75 6.63 4.02
CA ARG A 15 5.66 5.83 4.55
C ARG A 15 4.38 6.63 4.63
N MET A 16 3.28 5.97 4.29
CA MET A 16 1.94 6.46 4.56
C MET A 16 1.26 5.40 5.42
N GLU A 17 0.71 5.81 6.55
CA GLU A 17 0.16 4.88 7.53
C GLU A 17 -1.27 5.27 7.88
N GLY A 18 -2.13 4.27 8.01
CA GLY A 18 -3.49 4.48 8.46
C GLY A 18 -4.39 5.17 7.44
N LEU A 19 -4.17 4.94 6.15
CA LEU A 19 -5.03 5.49 5.11
C LEU A 19 -6.38 4.78 5.14
N GLU A 20 -7.47 5.52 5.30
CA GLU A 20 -8.80 4.94 5.40
C GLU A 20 -9.62 5.29 4.18
N PHE A 21 -10.15 4.26 3.55
CA PHE A 21 -11.04 4.41 2.39
C PHE A 21 -12.20 3.45 2.52
N TYR A 22 -13.32 3.80 1.89
CA TYR A 22 -14.47 2.92 1.81
C TYR A 22 -14.44 2.17 0.48
N GLY A 23 -14.55 0.85 0.53
CA GLY A 23 -14.50 0.02 -0.67
C GLY A 23 -15.46 -1.15 -0.57
N HIS A 24 -15.54 -1.93 -1.65
CA HIS A 24 -16.51 -3.01 -1.78
C HIS A 24 -15.83 -4.36 -2.06
N HIS A 25 -14.66 -4.56 -1.47
CA HIS A 25 -13.87 -5.78 -1.69
C HIS A 25 -14.25 -6.86 -0.68
N GLY A 26 -14.33 -8.09 -1.13
CA GLY A 26 -14.59 -9.23 -0.28
C GLY A 26 -15.24 -10.36 -1.04
N VAL A 27 -15.21 -11.56 -0.46
CA VAL A 27 -15.78 -12.78 -1.04
C VAL A 27 -17.29 -12.81 -0.91
N LEU A 28 -17.82 -12.30 0.21
CA LEU A 28 -19.25 -12.35 0.50
C LEU A 28 -20.01 -11.29 -0.29
N ALA A 29 -21.20 -11.66 -0.76
CA ALA A 29 -22.07 -10.72 -1.48
C ALA A 29 -22.36 -9.47 -0.65
N ALA A 30 -22.54 -9.62 0.66
CA ALA A 30 -22.79 -8.49 1.55
C ALA A 30 -21.62 -7.50 1.56
N GLU A 31 -20.38 -7.98 1.47
CA GLU A 31 -19.21 -7.10 1.40
C GLU A 31 -19.20 -6.30 0.10
N THR A 32 -19.57 -6.93 -1.00
CA THR A 32 -19.66 -6.24 -2.29
C THR A 32 -20.78 -5.22 -2.32
N ASP A 33 -21.94 -5.57 -1.76
CA ASP A 33 -23.13 -4.72 -1.81
C ASP A 33 -23.04 -3.53 -0.86
N LEU A 34 -22.65 -3.79 0.38
CA LEU A 34 -22.66 -2.77 1.42
C LEU A 34 -21.34 -2.01 1.50
N GLY A 35 -20.26 -2.67 1.16
CA GLY A 35 -18.93 -2.12 1.34
C GLY A 35 -18.52 -2.05 2.80
N GLN A 36 -17.29 -1.61 3.01
CA GLN A 36 -16.72 -1.44 4.35
C GLN A 36 -15.50 -0.54 4.29
N ARG A 37 -15.02 -0.14 5.47
CA ARG A 37 -13.79 0.62 5.59
C ARG A 37 -12.59 -0.30 5.43
N PHE A 38 -11.60 0.16 4.67
CA PHE A 38 -10.30 -0.49 4.53
C PHE A 38 -9.24 0.46 5.04
N VAL A 39 -8.21 -0.10 5.70
CA VAL A 39 -7.07 0.68 6.18
C VAL A 39 -5.83 0.21 5.46
N ILE A 40 -5.10 1.14 4.87
CA ILE A 40 -3.92 0.86 4.05
C ILE A 40 -2.70 1.46 4.70
N ASP A 41 -1.62 0.67 4.76
CA ASP A 41 -0.29 1.17 5.08
C ASP A 41 0.61 0.88 3.90
N ALA A 42 1.41 1.85 3.51
CA ALA A 42 2.32 1.71 2.38
C ALA A 42 3.68 2.27 2.74
N THR A 43 4.72 1.47 2.51
CA THR A 43 6.11 1.87 2.73
C THR A 43 6.87 1.69 1.42
N MET A 44 7.58 2.73 1.01
CA MET A 44 8.39 2.72 -0.20
C MET A 44 9.86 2.94 0.18
N TRP A 45 10.74 2.03 -0.20
CA TRP A 45 12.17 2.17 0.01
C TRP A 45 12.78 2.92 -1.16
N SER A 46 13.42 4.04 -0.85
CA SER A 46 14.06 4.89 -1.84
C SER A 46 15.12 5.72 -1.14
N CYS A 47 16.26 5.90 -1.78
CA CYS A 47 17.30 6.75 -1.20
C CYS A 47 16.82 8.21 -1.19
N LEU A 48 16.80 8.81 0.00
CA LEU A 48 16.30 10.17 0.19
C LEU A 48 17.42 11.20 0.31
N ARG A 49 18.67 10.80 0.09
CA ARG A 49 19.83 11.65 0.29
C ARG A 49 19.81 12.85 -0.65
N LYS A 50 19.53 12.60 -1.92
CA LYS A 50 19.49 13.67 -2.92
C LYS A 50 18.40 14.68 -2.64
N ALA A 51 17.20 14.19 -2.33
CA ALA A 51 16.07 15.06 -2.00
C ALA A 51 16.37 15.90 -0.75
N GLY A 52 17.00 15.27 0.26
CA GLY A 52 17.39 15.97 1.47
C GLY A 52 18.39 17.08 1.24
N ALA A 53 19.24 16.93 0.24
CA ALA A 53 20.24 17.96 -0.10
C ALA A 53 19.66 19.03 -1.03
N SER A 54 18.83 18.65 -2.00
CA SER A 54 18.35 19.56 -3.04
C SER A 54 17.08 20.31 -2.65
N ASP A 55 16.29 19.74 -1.74
CA ASP A 55 14.97 20.26 -1.38
C ASP A 55 14.05 20.34 -2.61
N ASP A 56 14.20 19.41 -3.54
CA ASP A 56 13.46 19.37 -4.80
C ASP A 56 12.55 18.15 -4.81
N LEU A 57 11.25 18.37 -4.99
CA LEU A 57 10.26 17.29 -5.05
C LEU A 57 10.58 16.28 -6.16
N GLY A 58 11.18 16.71 -7.26
CA GLY A 58 11.57 15.83 -8.36
C GLY A 58 12.59 14.77 -7.98
N ASP A 59 13.25 14.91 -6.82
CA ASP A 59 14.27 13.98 -6.35
C ASP A 59 13.73 12.96 -5.35
N THR A 60 12.45 12.98 -5.10
CA THR A 60 11.81 12.06 -4.13
C THR A 60 10.50 11.49 -4.66
N VAL A 61 9.78 10.80 -3.79
CA VAL A 61 8.46 10.27 -4.09
C VAL A 61 7.42 11.33 -3.73
N ASP A 62 6.53 11.61 -4.68
CA ASP A 62 5.39 12.48 -4.41
C ASP A 62 4.28 11.63 -3.77
N TYR A 63 4.22 11.63 -2.44
CA TYR A 63 3.23 10.81 -1.73
C TYR A 63 1.78 11.29 -1.93
N THR A 64 1.57 12.52 -2.36
CA THR A 64 0.23 12.97 -2.73
C THR A 64 -0.30 12.17 -3.91
N ARG A 65 0.55 11.95 -4.91
CA ARG A 65 0.22 11.13 -6.07
C ARG A 65 0.00 9.67 -5.66
N SER A 66 0.85 9.17 -4.76
CA SER A 66 0.70 7.80 -4.25
C SER A 66 -0.63 7.64 -3.50
N TYR A 67 -0.98 8.63 -2.68
CA TYR A 67 -2.25 8.62 -1.96
C TYR A 67 -3.44 8.50 -2.93
N GLU A 68 -3.43 9.31 -3.99
CA GLU A 68 -4.52 9.30 -4.96
C GLU A 68 -4.60 7.97 -5.72
N SER A 69 -3.46 7.40 -6.08
CA SER A 69 -3.42 6.09 -6.74
C SER A 69 -3.99 5.00 -5.85
N ILE A 70 -3.62 5.00 -4.57
CA ILE A 70 -4.13 4.03 -3.60
C ILE A 70 -5.64 4.19 -3.43
N ARG A 71 -6.11 5.43 -3.29
CA ARG A 71 -7.53 5.73 -3.17
C ARG A 71 -8.31 5.20 -4.37
N ASP A 72 -7.82 5.47 -5.57
CA ASP A 72 -8.49 5.04 -6.80
C ASP A 72 -8.60 3.51 -6.89
N ILE A 73 -7.58 2.80 -6.39
CA ILE A 73 -7.60 1.34 -6.37
C ILE A 73 -8.61 0.83 -5.34
N VAL A 74 -8.56 1.36 -4.13
CA VAL A 74 -9.42 0.89 -3.03
C VAL A 74 -10.89 1.22 -3.30
N GLU A 75 -11.17 2.41 -3.83
CA GLU A 75 -12.53 2.85 -4.16
C GLU A 75 -12.99 2.37 -5.53
N GLY A 76 -12.14 1.69 -6.26
CA GLY A 76 -12.42 1.21 -7.61
C GLY A 76 -13.26 -0.06 -7.64
N PRO A 77 -13.25 -0.77 -8.79
CA PRO A 77 -14.06 -1.96 -8.95
C PRO A 77 -13.81 -3.00 -7.87
N PRO A 78 -14.85 -3.68 -7.39
CA PRO A 78 -14.70 -4.66 -6.31
C PRO A 78 -13.84 -5.85 -6.72
N ARG A 79 -13.04 -6.31 -5.75
CA ARG A 79 -12.22 -7.52 -5.87
C ARG A 79 -12.61 -8.46 -4.75
N LYS A 80 -12.47 -9.75 -4.99
CA LYS A 80 -12.83 -10.75 -3.99
C LYS A 80 -11.85 -10.80 -2.83
N LEU A 81 -10.58 -10.52 -3.12
CA LEU A 81 -9.50 -10.70 -2.14
C LEU A 81 -8.76 -9.40 -1.91
N ILE A 82 -8.48 -9.10 -0.65
CA ILE A 82 -7.64 -7.94 -0.30
C ILE A 82 -6.19 -8.13 -0.75
N GLU A 83 -5.75 -9.37 -0.96
CA GLU A 83 -4.45 -9.66 -1.58
C GLU A 83 -4.35 -9.05 -2.97
N SER A 84 -5.43 -9.11 -3.75
CA SER A 84 -5.47 -8.51 -5.07
C SER A 84 -5.37 -6.99 -5.01
N VAL A 85 -6.01 -6.38 -4.05
CA VAL A 85 -5.92 -4.94 -3.80
C VAL A 85 -4.47 -4.56 -3.46
N ALA A 86 -3.85 -5.31 -2.56
CA ALA A 86 -2.47 -5.07 -2.14
C ALA A 86 -1.49 -5.19 -3.32
N GLU A 87 -1.66 -6.21 -4.16
CA GLU A 87 -0.79 -6.41 -5.33
C GLU A 87 -0.90 -5.24 -6.30
N GLU A 88 -2.10 -4.75 -6.55
CA GLU A 88 -2.27 -3.63 -7.46
C GLU A 88 -1.65 -2.36 -6.92
N ILE A 89 -1.79 -2.11 -5.63
CA ILE A 89 -1.15 -0.96 -4.99
C ILE A 89 0.37 -1.06 -5.13
N ALA A 90 0.94 -2.22 -4.81
CA ALA A 90 2.38 -2.42 -4.91
C ALA A 90 2.90 -2.21 -6.34
N ALA A 91 2.22 -2.78 -7.32
CA ALA A 91 2.58 -2.63 -8.73
C ALA A 91 2.53 -1.18 -9.17
N SER A 92 1.50 -0.45 -8.75
CA SER A 92 1.34 0.97 -9.08
C SER A 92 2.50 1.80 -8.53
N MET A 93 2.89 1.57 -7.28
CA MET A 93 3.98 2.33 -6.68
C MET A 93 5.32 2.04 -7.35
N LEU A 94 5.59 0.79 -7.69
CA LEU A 94 6.81 0.44 -8.41
C LEU A 94 6.84 0.99 -9.83
N ALA A 95 5.67 1.02 -10.51
CA ALA A 95 5.57 1.56 -11.86
C ALA A 95 5.75 3.07 -11.90
N ASP A 96 5.16 3.77 -10.92
CA ASP A 96 5.15 5.24 -10.92
C ASP A 96 6.48 5.86 -10.50
N TYR A 97 7.29 5.13 -9.73
CA TYR A 97 8.50 5.68 -9.13
C TYR A 97 9.71 4.79 -9.41
N PRO A 98 10.47 5.10 -10.48
CA PRO A 98 11.66 4.29 -10.80
C PRO A 98 12.71 4.25 -9.70
N ARG A 99 12.73 5.26 -8.82
CA ARG A 99 13.69 5.32 -7.71
C ARG A 99 13.35 4.37 -6.58
N VAL A 100 12.10 3.92 -6.50
CA VAL A 100 11.66 3.00 -5.45
C VAL A 100 12.16 1.61 -5.78
N THR A 101 12.90 1.01 -4.85
CA THR A 101 13.49 -0.31 -5.04
C THR A 101 12.60 -1.41 -4.51
N GLU A 102 11.80 -1.10 -3.50
CA GLU A 102 10.98 -2.09 -2.80
C GLU A 102 9.78 -1.40 -2.18
N VAL A 103 8.68 -2.11 -2.08
CA VAL A 103 7.48 -1.61 -1.40
C VAL A 103 6.94 -2.65 -0.45
N ARG A 104 6.33 -2.18 0.63
CA ARG A 104 5.53 -3.00 1.54
C ARG A 104 4.14 -2.40 1.58
N VAL A 105 3.12 -3.23 1.38
CA VAL A 105 1.73 -2.81 1.39
C VAL A 105 0.95 -3.69 2.34
N SER A 106 0.20 -3.07 3.25
CA SER A 106 -0.74 -3.77 4.13
C SER A 106 -2.15 -3.27 3.82
N VAL A 107 -3.09 -4.21 3.74
CA VAL A 107 -4.51 -3.92 3.56
C VAL A 107 -5.26 -4.61 4.68
N HIS A 108 -6.01 -3.83 5.46
CA HIS A 108 -6.73 -4.32 6.63
C HIS A 108 -8.23 -4.10 6.47
N LYS A 109 -9.00 -5.06 7.01
CA LYS A 109 -10.45 -4.95 7.18
C LYS A 109 -10.75 -4.84 8.67
N PRO A 110 -10.97 -3.64 9.22
CA PRO A 110 -11.29 -3.52 10.66
C PRO A 110 -12.62 -4.14 11.03
N ASN A 111 -13.57 -4.19 10.09
CA ASN A 111 -14.93 -4.69 10.33
C ASN A 111 -15.19 -5.96 9.53
N VAL A 112 -14.36 -6.98 9.73
CA VAL A 112 -14.46 -8.21 8.99
C VAL A 112 -15.70 -9.03 9.40
N ALA A 113 -16.32 -9.67 8.40
CA ALA A 113 -17.53 -10.50 8.62
C ALA A 113 -17.12 -11.89 9.12
N LEU A 114 -16.84 -12.00 10.42
CA LEU A 114 -16.51 -13.26 11.08
C LEU A 114 -17.34 -13.41 12.34
N ARG A 115 -17.50 -14.66 12.77
CA ARG A 115 -18.05 -14.93 14.10
C ARG A 115 -16.97 -14.71 15.12
N GLY A 116 -17.26 -13.92 16.13
CA GLY A 116 -16.31 -13.62 17.18
C GLY A 116 -15.70 -12.24 17.07
N THR A 117 -14.83 -11.93 18.01
CA THR A 117 -14.27 -10.61 18.19
C THR A 117 -12.78 -10.62 17.84
N LEU A 118 -12.36 -9.70 16.99
CA LEU A 118 -10.95 -9.46 16.70
C LEU A 118 -10.77 -8.02 16.28
N ARG A 119 -9.52 -7.55 16.31
CA ARG A 119 -9.23 -6.16 15.98
C ARG A 119 -9.32 -5.91 14.47
N THR A 120 -8.75 -6.80 13.70
CA THR A 120 -8.66 -6.60 12.27
C THR A 120 -8.21 -7.89 11.59
N VAL A 121 -8.53 -8.01 10.32
CA VAL A 121 -7.92 -9.00 9.43
C VAL A 121 -7.17 -8.22 8.36
N GLY A 122 -5.97 -8.65 8.04
CA GLY A 122 -5.18 -7.95 7.05
C GLY A 122 -4.18 -8.85 6.35
N VAL A 123 -3.66 -8.35 5.26
CA VAL A 123 -2.56 -8.95 4.51
C VAL A 123 -1.43 -7.94 4.41
N THR A 124 -0.20 -8.43 4.37
CA THR A 124 0.96 -7.60 4.12
C THR A 124 1.81 -8.29 3.06
N ILE A 125 2.19 -7.55 2.04
CA ILE A 125 3.07 -8.06 0.99
C ILE A 125 4.28 -7.16 0.86
N GLU A 126 5.38 -7.74 0.40
CA GLU A 126 6.60 -7.00 0.05
C GLU A 126 6.97 -7.38 -1.36
N ARG A 127 7.24 -6.37 -2.18
CA ARG A 127 7.58 -6.55 -3.58
C ARG A 127 8.79 -5.68 -3.92
N ALA A 128 9.71 -6.27 -4.67
CA ALA A 128 10.88 -5.57 -5.17
C ALA A 128 10.80 -5.49 -6.70
N ARG A 129 11.56 -4.54 -7.23
CA ARG A 129 11.67 -4.34 -8.67
C ARG A 129 12.46 -5.49 -9.32
#